data_ea8a3dd7334d7013037d13923948b215
#
_entry.id   ea8a3dd7334d7013037d13923948b215
#
_cell.length_a   1.000
_cell.length_b   1.000
_cell.length_c   1.000
_cell.angle_alpha   90.00
_cell.angle_beta   90.00
_cell.angle_gamma   90.00
#
_symmetry.space_group_name_H-M   'P 1'
#
loop_
_entity.id
_entity.type
_entity.pdbx_description
1 polymer ?
#
loop_
_entity_poly.entity_id
_entity_poly.type
_entity_poly.pdbx_seq_one_letter_code
_entity_poly.pdbx_strand_id
1 'polypeptide(L)'
;MNYLLHKTKNKGNKAPCRTWMILLVAIASVIVLSGLVTGGKAWHDQPGFCTSCHTPMNNYVENYYGGDTTIMITRHATGDTIFKCVDCHSQKLNEQLIQGAHWLTGNYTFPLQKRQFGTRSFCLTEGCHVEAKIIEATTAKHNMSFAFSQHDPRHGKQECYTCHSMHGQSVYSCNQCHHFELPEGWISPQPNGIVAVRN
;
A
#
# COMPACT_ATOMS: atom_id res chain seq x y z
N MET A 1 87.59 -24.38 23.74
CA MET A 1 86.31 -24.15 24.39
C MET A 1 85.50 -23.23 23.46
N ASN A 2 84.74 -23.87 22.53
CA ASN A 2 84.03 -23.17 21.48
C ASN A 2 82.53 -22.92 21.89
N TYR A 3 82.12 -21.66 22.09
CA TYR A 3 80.77 -21.29 22.30
C TYR A 3 80.08 -21.07 20.93
N LEU A 4 79.20 -22.00 20.57
CA LEU A 4 78.32 -21.85 19.46
C LEU A 4 77.14 -20.92 19.85
N LEU A 5 77.17 -19.69 19.36
CA LEU A 5 76.06 -18.76 19.46
C LEU A 5 74.94 -19.23 18.47
N HIS A 6 73.90 -19.81 19.03
CA HIS A 6 72.65 -20.12 18.30
C HIS A 6 71.90 -18.80 18.02
N LYS A 7 71.96 -18.31 16.78
CA LYS A 7 71.23 -17.16 16.28
C LYS A 7 69.79 -17.59 16.00
N THR A 8 68.91 -17.40 16.96
CA THR A 8 67.48 -17.60 16.78
C THR A 8 66.92 -16.59 15.75
N LYS A 9 66.60 -17.06 14.56
CA LYS A 9 65.93 -16.29 13.52
C LYS A 9 64.49 -15.98 14.01
N ASN A 10 64.29 -14.79 14.51
CA ASN A 10 62.94 -14.29 14.82
C ASN A 10 62.17 -14.10 13.51
N LYS A 11 61.30 -15.08 13.18
CA LYS A 11 60.34 -14.96 12.07
C LYS A 11 59.30 -13.93 12.49
N GLY A 12 59.55 -12.66 12.17
CA GLY A 12 58.60 -11.60 12.36
C GLY A 12 57.30 -11.94 11.59
N ASN A 13 56.25 -12.22 12.32
CA ASN A 13 54.90 -12.38 11.82
C ASN A 13 54.44 -11.07 11.16
N LYS A 14 54.74 -10.90 9.88
CA LYS A 14 54.20 -9.80 9.06
C LYS A 14 52.82 -10.20 8.47
N ALA A 15 51.90 -10.61 9.29
CA ALA A 15 50.57 -11.01 8.81
C ALA A 15 49.36 -10.27 9.37
N PRO A 16 49.44 -9.17 10.16
CA PRO A 16 48.20 -8.57 10.64
C PRO A 16 47.60 -7.58 9.65
N CYS A 17 48.37 -6.87 8.84
CA CYS A 17 47.84 -5.75 8.05
C CYS A 17 46.87 -6.23 6.91
N ARG A 18 47.23 -7.30 6.21
CA ARG A 18 46.40 -7.84 5.08
C ARG A 18 45.06 -8.43 5.58
N THR A 19 45.09 -9.13 6.70
CA THR A 19 43.89 -9.72 7.30
C THR A 19 42.95 -8.64 7.81
N TRP A 20 43.47 -7.60 8.44
CA TRP A 20 42.68 -6.44 8.88
C TRP A 20 42.05 -5.68 7.72
N MET A 21 42.79 -5.48 6.62
CA MET A 21 42.25 -4.87 5.43
C MET A 21 41.11 -5.68 4.83
N ILE A 22 41.23 -7.01 4.75
CA ILE A 22 40.14 -7.88 4.24
C ILE A 22 38.90 -7.77 5.14
N LEU A 23 39.08 -7.80 6.46
CA LEU A 23 38.00 -7.65 7.41
C LEU A 23 37.30 -6.28 7.26
N LEU A 24 38.08 -5.19 7.16
CA LEU A 24 37.50 -3.85 6.95
C LEU A 24 36.71 -3.74 5.66
N VAL A 25 37.24 -4.29 4.57
CA VAL A 25 36.50 -4.33 3.26
C VAL A 25 35.24 -5.16 3.36
N ALA A 26 35.32 -6.31 4.04
CA ALA A 26 34.13 -7.16 4.23
C ALA A 26 33.05 -6.44 5.08
N ILE A 27 33.44 -5.80 6.17
CA ILE A 27 32.52 -5.02 7.00
C ILE A 27 31.92 -3.86 6.21
N ALA A 28 32.76 -3.10 5.50
CA ALA A 28 32.28 -1.99 4.66
C ALA A 28 31.30 -2.48 3.58
N SER A 29 31.59 -3.62 2.94
CA SER A 29 30.68 -4.22 1.95
C SER A 29 29.33 -4.61 2.55
N VAL A 30 29.33 -5.19 3.75
CA VAL A 30 28.08 -5.54 4.46
C VAL A 30 27.27 -4.28 4.80
N ILE A 31 27.93 -3.22 5.28
CA ILE A 31 27.27 -1.95 5.61
C ILE A 31 26.65 -1.33 4.34
N VAL A 32 27.41 -1.28 3.23
CA VAL A 32 26.93 -0.74 1.96
C VAL A 32 25.74 -1.56 1.43
N LEU A 33 25.87 -2.89 1.41
CA LEU A 33 24.77 -3.77 0.95
C LEU A 33 23.51 -3.62 1.83
N SER A 34 23.69 -3.56 3.15
CA SER A 34 22.57 -3.33 4.07
C SER A 34 21.91 -1.97 3.82
N GLY A 35 22.71 -0.92 3.60
CA GLY A 35 22.21 0.40 3.25
C GLY A 35 21.44 0.43 1.93
N LEU A 36 21.93 -0.28 0.91
CA LEU A 36 21.26 -0.39 -0.39
C LEU A 36 19.93 -1.15 -0.26
N VAL A 37 19.89 -2.24 0.50
CA VAL A 37 18.66 -3.02 0.71
C VAL A 37 17.63 -2.22 1.51
N THR A 38 18.04 -1.59 2.61
CA THR A 38 17.11 -0.80 3.44
C THR A 38 16.63 0.46 2.72
N GLY A 39 17.53 1.17 2.03
CA GLY A 39 17.20 2.35 1.25
C GLY A 39 16.31 2.00 0.05
N GLY A 40 16.62 0.91 -0.64
CA GLY A 40 15.81 0.41 -1.75
C GLY A 40 14.40 0.02 -1.30
N LYS A 41 14.29 -0.66 -0.16
CA LYS A 41 12.98 -0.98 0.43
C LYS A 41 12.21 0.27 0.83
N ALA A 42 12.85 1.22 1.51
CA ALA A 42 12.21 2.46 1.91
C ALA A 42 11.70 3.27 0.70
N TRP A 43 12.44 3.29 -0.39
CA TRP A 43 12.02 3.92 -1.65
C TRP A 43 10.87 3.16 -2.32
N HIS A 44 10.95 1.82 -2.38
CA HIS A 44 9.90 0.97 -2.92
C HIS A 44 8.56 1.13 -2.18
N ASP A 45 8.59 1.34 -0.88
CA ASP A 45 7.40 1.51 -0.06
C ASP A 45 6.73 2.90 -0.24
N GLN A 46 7.35 3.83 -1.00
CA GLN A 46 6.75 5.13 -1.26
C GLN A 46 5.69 5.03 -2.39
N PRO A 47 4.53 5.70 -2.25
CA PRO A 47 3.52 5.72 -3.31
C PRO A 47 4.06 6.20 -4.66
N GLY A 48 4.97 7.17 -4.67
CA GLY A 48 5.63 7.68 -5.87
C GLY A 48 6.48 6.65 -6.62
N PHE A 49 6.92 5.57 -5.96
CA PHE A 49 7.60 4.46 -6.64
C PHE A 49 6.69 3.78 -7.67
N CYS A 50 5.41 3.62 -7.34
CA CYS A 50 4.45 2.94 -8.21
C CYS A 50 4.28 3.66 -9.56
N THR A 51 4.39 4.99 -9.59
CA THR A 51 4.29 5.79 -10.82
C THR A 51 5.52 5.70 -11.71
N SER A 52 6.66 5.25 -11.18
CA SER A 52 7.89 5.09 -11.96
C SER A 52 7.74 4.06 -13.08
N CYS A 53 6.90 3.03 -12.87
CA CYS A 53 6.64 1.98 -13.86
C CYS A 53 5.21 2.02 -14.42
N HIS A 54 4.27 2.65 -13.72
CA HIS A 54 2.86 2.63 -14.07
C HIS A 54 2.31 4.05 -14.19
N THR A 55 2.56 4.70 -15.32
CA THR A 55 2.06 6.07 -15.62
C THR A 55 0.55 6.24 -15.35
N PRO A 56 -0.32 5.25 -15.65
CA PRO A 56 -1.75 5.34 -15.31
C PRO A 56 -2.04 5.45 -13.81
N MET A 57 -1.06 5.20 -12.94
CA MET A 57 -1.21 5.32 -11.49
C MET A 57 -0.98 6.73 -10.94
N ASN A 58 -0.59 7.70 -11.79
CA ASN A 58 -0.37 9.07 -11.34
C ASN A 58 -1.56 9.63 -10.59
N ASN A 59 -2.78 9.51 -11.14
CA ASN A 59 -4.00 10.01 -10.49
C ASN A 59 -4.24 9.37 -9.11
N TYR A 60 -3.86 8.11 -8.91
CA TYR A 60 -4.01 7.42 -7.63
C TYR A 60 -3.03 7.95 -6.59
N VAL A 61 -1.80 8.25 -7.01
CA VAL A 61 -0.77 8.84 -6.14
C VAL A 61 -1.08 10.31 -5.85
N GLU A 62 -1.59 11.05 -6.82
CA GLU A 62 -2.08 12.41 -6.61
C GLU A 62 -3.22 12.43 -5.59
N ASN A 63 -4.19 11.53 -5.70
CA ASN A 63 -5.26 11.40 -4.71
C ASN A 63 -4.75 11.00 -3.33
N TYR A 64 -3.70 10.16 -3.26
CA TYR A 64 -3.08 9.78 -1.99
C TYR A 64 -2.50 10.99 -1.24
N TYR A 65 -1.83 11.91 -1.96
CA TYR A 65 -1.21 13.11 -1.39
C TYR A 65 -2.11 14.36 -1.43
N GLY A 66 -3.21 14.32 -2.15
CA GLY A 66 -3.99 15.49 -2.55
C GLY A 66 -4.77 16.20 -1.45
N GLY A 67 -4.90 15.59 -0.27
CA GLY A 67 -5.61 16.21 0.87
C GLY A 67 -7.14 16.22 0.74
N ASP A 68 -7.74 15.75 -0.35
CA ASP A 68 -9.20 15.62 -0.50
C ASP A 68 -9.73 14.44 0.33
N THR A 69 -10.17 14.73 1.54
CA THR A 69 -10.71 13.73 2.48
C THR A 69 -12.06 13.14 2.06
N THR A 70 -12.67 13.59 0.99
CA THR A 70 -13.87 12.95 0.41
C THR A 70 -13.49 11.65 -0.32
N ILE A 71 -12.22 11.50 -0.73
CA ILE A 71 -11.66 10.29 -1.32
C ILE A 71 -11.09 9.38 -0.22
N MET A 72 -11.46 8.11 -0.22
CA MET A 72 -11.08 7.20 0.87
C MET A 72 -9.58 6.98 1.00
N ILE A 73 -8.83 6.92 -0.10
CA ILE A 73 -7.37 6.74 -0.05
C ILE A 73 -6.69 7.90 0.72
N THR A 74 -7.19 9.12 0.57
CA THR A 74 -6.67 10.28 1.29
C THR A 74 -6.89 10.13 2.80
N ARG A 75 -8.06 9.63 3.24
CA ARG A 75 -8.32 9.34 4.65
C ARG A 75 -7.39 8.28 5.22
N HIS A 76 -7.05 7.26 4.45
CA HIS A 76 -6.10 6.22 4.84
C HIS A 76 -4.64 6.71 4.82
N ALA A 77 -4.35 7.76 4.04
CA ALA A 77 -3.04 8.41 3.99
C ALA A 77 -2.81 9.45 5.10
N THR A 78 -3.88 10.04 5.64
CA THR A 78 -3.82 11.18 6.59
C THR A 78 -4.43 10.89 7.96
N GLY A 79 -4.96 9.69 8.20
CA GLY A 79 -5.52 9.28 9.49
C GLY A 79 -4.46 9.00 10.56
N ASP A 80 -4.89 8.55 11.72
CA ASP A 80 -4.00 8.19 12.86
C ASP A 80 -3.02 7.08 12.48
N THR A 81 -3.42 6.19 11.58
CA THR A 81 -2.56 5.17 10.98
C THR A 81 -2.43 5.46 9.50
N ILE A 82 -1.19 5.75 9.07
CA ILE A 82 -0.88 6.03 7.67
C ILE A 82 -0.65 4.69 6.95
N PHE A 83 -1.54 4.38 6.00
CA PHE A 83 -1.41 3.19 5.16
C PHE A 83 -0.72 3.54 3.84
N LYS A 84 0.17 2.66 3.42
CA LYS A 84 0.84 2.73 2.11
C LYS A 84 0.10 1.89 1.08
N CYS A 85 0.37 2.12 -0.18
CA CYS A 85 -0.24 1.35 -1.28
C CYS A 85 -0.06 -0.17 -1.10
N VAL A 86 1.13 -0.58 -0.66
CA VAL A 86 1.49 -2.00 -0.47
C VAL A 86 0.78 -2.68 0.71
N ASP A 87 0.22 -1.92 1.64
CA ASP A 87 -0.55 -2.49 2.77
C ASP A 87 -1.89 -3.07 2.28
N CYS A 88 -2.45 -2.48 1.22
CA CYS A 88 -3.65 -2.98 0.55
C CYS A 88 -3.32 -3.80 -0.70
N HIS A 89 -2.31 -3.39 -1.47
CA HIS A 89 -1.85 -4.03 -2.70
C HIS A 89 -0.61 -4.88 -2.45
N SER A 90 -0.71 -5.82 -1.50
CA SER A 90 0.40 -6.75 -1.22
C SER A 90 0.64 -7.65 -2.45
N GLN A 91 1.85 -7.60 -2.98
CA GLN A 91 2.28 -8.46 -4.08
C GLN A 91 3.56 -9.18 -3.70
N LYS A 92 3.68 -10.43 -4.12
CA LYS A 92 4.92 -11.18 -3.95
C LYS A 92 5.99 -10.61 -4.87
N LEU A 93 7.25 -10.67 -4.45
CA LEU A 93 8.37 -10.13 -5.21
C LEU A 93 8.45 -10.70 -6.65
N ASN A 94 8.17 -11.99 -6.81
CA ASN A 94 8.13 -12.61 -8.14
C ASN A 94 7.04 -12.00 -9.04
N GLU A 95 5.88 -11.66 -8.50
CA GLU A 95 4.79 -11.01 -9.25
C GLU A 95 5.20 -9.60 -9.68
N GLN A 96 5.86 -8.86 -8.79
CA GLN A 96 6.37 -7.52 -9.09
C GLN A 96 7.44 -7.56 -10.19
N LEU A 97 8.35 -8.54 -10.15
CA LEU A 97 9.38 -8.71 -11.18
C LEU A 97 8.76 -9.07 -12.54
N ILE A 98 7.75 -9.94 -12.57
CA ILE A 98 7.01 -10.28 -13.78
C ILE A 98 6.30 -9.04 -14.35
N GLN A 99 5.63 -8.27 -13.52
CA GLN A 99 4.96 -7.04 -13.95
C GLN A 99 5.95 -5.99 -14.46
N GLY A 100 7.09 -5.83 -13.80
CA GLY A 100 8.17 -4.98 -14.27
C GLY A 100 8.72 -5.42 -15.64
N ALA A 101 8.88 -6.74 -15.86
CA ALA A 101 9.29 -7.28 -17.15
C ALA A 101 8.23 -7.01 -18.23
N HIS A 102 6.95 -7.21 -17.94
CA HIS A 102 5.86 -6.89 -18.87
C HIS A 102 5.84 -5.41 -19.22
N TRP A 103 6.07 -4.53 -18.27
CA TRP A 103 6.15 -3.09 -18.52
C TRP A 103 7.33 -2.75 -19.43
N LEU A 104 8.53 -3.25 -19.13
CA LEU A 104 9.74 -3.01 -19.93
C LEU A 104 9.62 -3.52 -21.38
N THR A 105 8.90 -4.61 -21.58
CA THR A 105 8.71 -5.22 -22.91
C THR A 105 7.46 -4.71 -23.64
N GLY A 106 6.67 -3.84 -23.03
CA GLY A 106 5.40 -3.37 -23.58
C GLY A 106 4.31 -4.45 -23.64
N ASN A 107 4.50 -5.60 -23.00
CA ASN A 107 3.56 -6.72 -23.01
C ASN A 107 2.49 -6.56 -21.91
N TYR A 108 1.69 -5.52 -22.00
CA TYR A 108 0.55 -5.29 -21.11
C TYR A 108 -0.62 -4.72 -21.90
N THR A 109 -1.84 -4.97 -21.40
CA THR A 109 -3.07 -4.44 -21.98
C THR A 109 -3.52 -3.19 -21.26
N PHE A 110 -3.98 -2.20 -22.01
CA PHE A 110 -4.56 -0.98 -21.47
C PHE A 110 -6.01 -0.84 -21.93
N PRO A 111 -6.98 -0.46 -21.06
CA PRO A 111 -6.82 -0.15 -19.64
C PRO A 111 -6.48 -1.38 -18.79
N LEU A 112 -5.76 -1.15 -17.69
CA LEU A 112 -5.40 -2.20 -16.75
C LEU A 112 -6.66 -2.88 -16.20
N GLN A 113 -6.64 -4.20 -16.10
CA GLN A 113 -7.77 -4.94 -15.53
C GLN A 113 -7.96 -4.55 -14.05
N LYS A 114 -9.19 -4.15 -13.71
CA LYS A 114 -9.55 -3.85 -12.33
C LYS A 114 -9.48 -5.14 -11.50
N ARG A 115 -8.58 -5.19 -10.51
CA ARG A 115 -8.68 -6.21 -9.46
C ARG A 115 -9.79 -5.80 -8.49
N GLN A 116 -10.63 -6.75 -8.14
CA GLN A 116 -11.72 -6.50 -7.19
C GLN A 116 -11.18 -6.56 -5.76
N PHE A 117 -10.79 -5.40 -5.26
CA PHE A 117 -10.50 -5.17 -3.84
C PHE A 117 -11.74 -4.57 -3.17
N GLY A 118 -11.76 -4.57 -1.83
CA GLY A 118 -12.81 -3.90 -1.08
C GLY A 118 -14.02 -4.79 -0.78
N THR A 119 -13.85 -6.10 -0.79
CA THR A 119 -14.84 -7.02 -0.21
C THR A 119 -14.95 -6.82 1.30
N ARG A 120 -16.04 -7.28 1.89
CA ARG A 120 -16.21 -7.23 3.35
C ARG A 120 -15.05 -7.95 4.07
N SER A 121 -14.68 -9.13 3.60
CA SER A 121 -13.58 -9.91 4.18
C SER A 121 -12.24 -9.17 4.12
N PHE A 122 -12.00 -8.40 3.05
CA PHE A 122 -10.80 -7.60 2.92
C PHE A 122 -10.79 -6.41 3.89
N CYS A 123 -11.86 -5.62 3.92
CA CYS A 123 -11.94 -4.43 4.77
C CYS A 123 -12.04 -4.76 6.27
N LEU A 124 -12.63 -5.91 6.62
CA LEU A 124 -12.82 -6.39 7.99
C LEU A 124 -11.67 -7.32 8.45
N THR A 125 -10.53 -7.30 7.76
CA THR A 125 -9.32 -8.01 8.20
C THR A 125 -8.91 -7.50 9.58
N GLU A 126 -8.38 -8.40 10.41
CA GLU A 126 -7.90 -8.09 11.76
C GLU A 126 -6.96 -6.86 11.75
N GLY A 127 -7.20 -5.93 12.65
CA GLY A 127 -6.44 -4.67 12.74
C GLY A 127 -6.91 -3.57 11.80
N CYS A 128 -7.88 -3.83 10.88
CA CYS A 128 -8.45 -2.83 10.00
C CYS A 128 -9.80 -2.31 10.53
N HIS A 129 -10.92 -2.75 9.99
CA HIS A 129 -12.24 -2.29 10.40
C HIS A 129 -13.00 -3.32 11.25
N VAL A 130 -13.74 -2.82 12.23
CA VAL A 130 -14.63 -3.63 13.07
C VAL A 130 -16.08 -3.34 12.67
N GLU A 131 -16.77 -4.33 12.12
CA GLU A 131 -18.12 -4.18 11.59
C GLU A 131 -19.10 -3.56 12.61
N ALA A 132 -19.09 -4.04 13.85
CA ALA A 132 -19.99 -3.53 14.89
C ALA A 132 -19.79 -2.03 15.14
N LYS A 133 -18.53 -1.56 15.12
CA LYS A 133 -18.23 -0.11 15.26
C LYS A 133 -18.69 0.70 14.06
N ILE A 134 -18.59 0.13 12.85
CA ILE A 134 -19.10 0.80 11.64
C ILE A 134 -20.61 0.94 11.71
N ILE A 135 -21.33 -0.13 12.07
CA ILE A 135 -22.78 -0.13 12.22
C ILE A 135 -23.21 0.91 13.27
N GLU A 136 -22.58 0.89 14.45
CA GLU A 136 -22.86 1.84 15.53
C GLU A 136 -22.66 3.29 15.07
N ALA A 137 -21.50 3.59 14.48
CA ALA A 137 -21.16 4.95 14.04
C ALA A 137 -22.07 5.48 12.93
N THR A 138 -22.62 4.61 12.09
CA THR A 138 -23.50 5.00 11.00
C THR A 138 -24.97 5.05 11.39
N THR A 139 -25.42 4.19 12.28
CA THR A 139 -26.80 4.18 12.78
C THR A 139 -27.13 5.48 13.51
N ALA A 140 -26.19 6.01 14.28
CA ALA A 140 -26.38 7.24 15.04
C ALA A 140 -26.49 8.53 14.18
N LYS A 141 -26.09 8.47 12.90
CA LYS A 141 -26.06 9.66 12.02
C LYS A 141 -27.36 9.90 11.24
N HIS A 142 -28.28 8.93 11.24
CA HIS A 142 -29.53 9.05 10.48
C HIS A 142 -30.70 9.43 11.39
N ASN A 143 -31.28 10.58 11.09
CA ASN A 143 -32.48 11.12 11.77
C ASN A 143 -33.74 10.41 11.25
N MET A 144 -33.75 9.08 11.35
CA MET A 144 -34.89 8.26 10.93
C MET A 144 -35.75 7.83 12.11
N SER A 145 -37.04 7.68 11.89
CA SER A 145 -38.03 7.24 12.88
C SER A 145 -37.81 5.81 13.42
N PHE A 146 -36.86 5.07 12.83
CA PHE A 146 -36.38 3.77 13.29
C PHE A 146 -34.87 3.66 13.03
N ALA A 147 -34.17 2.91 13.88
CA ALA A 147 -32.75 2.67 13.72
C ALA A 147 -32.46 1.99 12.38
N PHE A 148 -31.77 2.69 11.50
CA PHE A 148 -31.36 2.20 10.20
C PHE A 148 -29.84 2.35 10.07
N SER A 149 -29.21 1.28 9.60
CA SER A 149 -27.80 1.32 9.23
C SER A 149 -27.63 0.85 7.79
N GLN A 150 -26.92 1.64 7.00
CA GLN A 150 -26.54 1.25 5.64
C GLN A 150 -25.65 0.00 5.62
N HIS A 151 -24.95 -0.25 6.73
CA HIS A 151 -24.05 -1.39 6.87
C HIS A 151 -24.73 -2.66 7.40
N ASP A 152 -25.98 -2.52 7.86
CA ASP A 152 -26.83 -3.65 8.26
C ASP A 152 -28.28 -3.46 7.78
N PRO A 153 -28.50 -3.34 6.46
CA PRO A 153 -29.84 -3.16 5.90
C PRO A 153 -30.66 -4.44 5.98
N ARG A 154 -31.98 -4.29 6.12
CA ARG A 154 -32.94 -5.42 6.24
C ARG A 154 -32.96 -6.35 5.02
N HIS A 155 -32.57 -5.87 3.85
CA HIS A 155 -32.52 -6.65 2.61
C HIS A 155 -31.13 -7.26 2.32
N GLY A 156 -30.27 -7.33 3.33
CA GLY A 156 -28.97 -8.00 3.27
C GLY A 156 -27.78 -7.06 3.15
N LYS A 157 -26.65 -7.53 3.66
CA LYS A 157 -25.38 -6.79 3.68
C LYS A 157 -24.76 -6.74 2.29
N GLN A 158 -24.31 -5.56 1.91
CA GLN A 158 -23.62 -5.33 0.64
C GLN A 158 -22.10 -5.44 0.83
N GLU A 159 -21.36 -5.75 -0.23
CA GLU A 159 -19.91 -5.66 -0.24
C GLU A 159 -19.48 -4.19 -0.12
N CYS A 160 -18.34 -3.94 0.55
CA CYS A 160 -17.88 -2.58 0.80
C CYS A 160 -17.66 -1.79 -0.50
N TYR A 161 -17.09 -2.44 -1.52
CA TYR A 161 -16.82 -1.80 -2.82
C TYR A 161 -18.09 -1.39 -3.59
N THR A 162 -19.26 -1.90 -3.22
CA THR A 162 -20.54 -1.52 -3.87
C THR A 162 -20.84 -0.05 -3.68
N CYS A 163 -20.42 0.51 -2.56
CA CYS A 163 -20.62 1.91 -2.22
C CYS A 163 -19.31 2.68 -2.12
N HIS A 164 -18.30 2.07 -1.51
CA HIS A 164 -17.02 2.71 -1.22
C HIS A 164 -16.02 2.55 -2.37
N SER A 165 -15.56 3.68 -2.91
CA SER A 165 -14.45 3.72 -3.87
C SER A 165 -13.20 4.20 -3.17
N MET A 166 -12.13 3.40 -3.19
CA MET A 166 -10.86 3.77 -2.56
C MET A 166 -10.17 4.93 -3.28
N HIS A 167 -10.21 4.94 -4.61
CA HIS A 167 -9.46 5.88 -5.45
C HIS A 167 -10.35 6.87 -6.20
N GLY A 168 -11.59 7.00 -5.82
CA GLY A 168 -12.54 7.92 -6.45
C GLY A 168 -13.69 8.26 -5.53
N GLN A 169 -14.66 8.99 -6.03
CA GLN A 169 -15.86 9.32 -5.27
C GLN A 169 -16.67 8.06 -4.96
N SER A 170 -17.11 7.93 -3.72
CA SER A 170 -18.00 6.87 -3.28
C SER A 170 -19.42 7.09 -3.79
N VAL A 171 -20.12 5.99 -4.09
CA VAL A 171 -21.47 6.02 -4.66
C VAL A 171 -22.48 5.59 -3.62
N TYR A 172 -23.47 6.41 -3.33
CA TYR A 172 -24.51 6.05 -2.37
C TYR A 172 -25.55 5.13 -3.02
N SER A 173 -25.21 3.85 -3.15
CA SER A 173 -25.97 2.86 -3.92
C SER A 173 -27.43 2.68 -3.46
N CYS A 174 -27.73 2.99 -2.19
CA CYS A 174 -29.09 2.95 -1.65
C CYS A 174 -30.03 3.87 -2.42
N ASN A 175 -29.52 4.95 -3.01
CA ASN A 175 -30.31 5.91 -3.78
C ASN A 175 -30.75 5.40 -5.17
N GLN A 176 -30.44 4.15 -5.51
CA GLN A 176 -31.10 3.49 -6.64
C GLN A 176 -32.60 3.26 -6.37
N CYS A 177 -32.97 3.05 -5.12
CA CYS A 177 -34.36 2.77 -4.71
C CYS A 177 -34.88 3.71 -3.64
N HIS A 178 -33.99 4.35 -2.88
CA HIS A 178 -34.31 5.28 -1.80
C HIS A 178 -33.88 6.69 -2.17
N HIS A 179 -34.40 7.70 -1.47
CA HIS A 179 -34.04 9.11 -1.64
C HIS A 179 -33.44 9.64 -0.35
N PHE A 180 -32.24 9.20 -0.04
CA PHE A 180 -31.49 9.70 1.12
C PHE A 180 -30.67 10.92 0.74
N GLU A 181 -30.45 11.80 1.72
CA GLU A 181 -29.48 12.86 1.57
C GLU A 181 -28.07 12.28 1.42
N LEU A 182 -27.32 12.83 0.45
CA LEU A 182 -25.97 12.34 0.16
C LEU A 182 -24.99 12.86 1.21
N PRO A 183 -24.13 11.98 1.75
CA PRO A 183 -22.99 12.43 2.52
C PRO A 183 -22.06 13.30 1.65
N GLU A 184 -21.32 14.21 2.30
CA GLU A 184 -20.35 15.07 1.63
C GLU A 184 -19.35 14.24 0.82
N GLY A 185 -19.13 14.64 -0.42
CA GLY A 185 -18.21 13.95 -1.37
C GLY A 185 -18.75 12.68 -2.00
N TRP A 186 -19.98 12.27 -1.67
CA TRP A 186 -20.63 11.12 -2.29
C TRP A 186 -21.46 11.52 -3.51
N ILE A 187 -21.61 10.59 -4.43
CA ILE A 187 -22.46 10.77 -5.62
C ILE A 187 -23.64 9.80 -5.61
N SER A 188 -24.74 10.22 -6.22
CA SER A 188 -25.87 9.34 -6.49
C SER A 188 -25.55 8.40 -7.65
N PRO A 189 -26.00 7.12 -7.62
CA PRO A 189 -25.88 6.26 -8.78
C PRO A 189 -26.65 6.87 -9.96
N GLN A 190 -26.03 6.83 -11.15
CA GLN A 190 -26.72 7.28 -12.36
C GLN A 190 -27.85 6.30 -12.70
N PRO A 191 -28.97 6.78 -13.25
CA PRO A 191 -30.15 5.94 -13.56
C PRO A 191 -29.86 4.73 -14.46
N ASN A 192 -28.76 4.75 -15.19
CA ASN A 192 -28.35 3.70 -16.15
C ASN A 192 -27.13 2.88 -15.69
N GLY A 193 -26.77 2.92 -14.41
CA GLY A 193 -25.65 2.12 -13.88
C GLY A 193 -24.25 2.53 -14.36
N ILE A 194 -24.15 3.61 -15.12
CA ILE A 194 -22.87 4.12 -15.62
C ILE A 194 -22.31 5.08 -14.58
N VAL A 195 -21.34 4.61 -13.80
CA VAL A 195 -20.52 5.51 -13.00
C VAL A 195 -19.72 6.36 -13.99
N ALA A 196 -20.05 7.63 -14.10
CA ALA A 196 -19.23 8.56 -14.87
C ALA A 196 -17.87 8.67 -14.19
N VAL A 197 -16.89 7.97 -14.73
CA VAL A 197 -15.49 8.18 -14.37
C VAL A 197 -15.13 9.55 -14.93
N ARG A 198 -15.12 10.56 -14.09
CA ARG A 198 -14.48 11.84 -14.46
C ARG A 198 -12.98 11.56 -14.55
N ASN A 199 -12.48 11.64 -15.78
CA ASN A 199 -11.05 11.69 -16.09
C ASN A 199 -10.40 12.90 -15.45
#